data_ec3450721159ee9323be3ef3b7f692e8
#
_entry.id   ec3450721159ee9323be3ef3b7f692e8
#
_cell.length_a   1.000
_cell.length_b   1.000
_cell.length_c   1.000
_cell.angle_alpha   90.00
_cell.angle_beta   90.00
_cell.angle_gamma   90.00
#
_symmetry.space_group_name_H-M   'P 1'
#
loop_
_entity.id
_entity.type
_entity.pdbx_description
1 polymer ?
#
loop_
_entity_poly.entity_id
_entity_poly.type
_entity_poly.pdbx_seq_one_letter_code
_entity_poly.pdbx_strand_id
1 'polypeptide(L)'
;MSSKSSLNLFSEKKFSQFGEDGIIREILNRINSKNLDKWCVEFGASDGILYSNTYNLIKNHNYQAVLIEADKKSFSKLNKNIDTKKVIKLNKFVKFDGENSLEQILKKTEIPKNFDLISIDIDGCDYYIMENLK
;
A
#
# COMPACT_ATOMS: atom_id res chain seq x y z
N MET A 1 10.94 -12.90 29.98
CA MET A 1 10.34 -11.79 29.22
C MET A 1 11.11 -11.62 27.93
N SER A 2 10.52 -11.99 26.80
CA SER A 2 11.13 -11.76 25.49
C SER A 2 11.20 -10.25 25.26
N SER A 3 12.39 -9.68 25.21
CA SER A 3 12.60 -8.30 24.79
C SER A 3 12.09 -8.21 23.34
N LYS A 4 10.97 -7.54 23.12
CA LYS A 4 10.50 -7.23 21.78
C LYS A 4 11.59 -6.38 21.13
N SER A 5 12.39 -6.98 20.27
CA SER A 5 13.44 -6.28 19.52
C SER A 5 12.82 -5.10 18.77
N SER A 6 13.51 -3.97 18.78
CA SER A 6 13.09 -2.76 18.07
C SER A 6 12.87 -3.06 16.59
N LEU A 7 11.79 -2.53 16.00
CA LEU A 7 11.49 -2.69 14.57
C LEU A 7 12.60 -2.15 13.67
N ASN A 8 13.36 -1.15 14.14
CA ASN A 8 14.48 -0.59 13.39
C ASN A 8 15.57 -1.62 13.04
N LEU A 9 15.71 -2.69 13.84
CA LEU A 9 16.65 -3.78 13.58
C LEU A 9 16.28 -4.60 12.33
N PHE A 10 15.05 -4.49 11.86
CA PHE A 10 14.55 -5.18 10.69
C PHE A 10 14.50 -4.31 9.43
N SER A 11 15.04 -3.07 9.51
CA SER A 11 15.13 -2.19 8.35
C SER A 11 15.90 -2.87 7.22
N GLU A 12 15.26 -3.02 6.07
CA GLU A 12 15.82 -3.60 4.86
C GLU A 12 15.24 -2.87 3.65
N LYS A 13 16.10 -2.24 2.85
CA LYS A 13 15.70 -1.50 1.66
C LYS A 13 15.75 -2.43 0.45
N LYS A 14 14.58 -2.68 -0.15
CA LYS A 14 14.45 -3.35 -1.46
C LYS A 14 13.89 -2.38 -2.50
N PHE A 15 12.75 -1.80 -2.23
CA PHE A 15 12.04 -0.85 -3.10
C PHE A 15 11.66 0.43 -2.36
N SER A 16 11.38 0.36 -1.05
CA SER A 16 11.06 1.48 -0.20
C SER A 16 12.23 2.47 -0.06
N GLN A 17 11.94 3.67 0.43
CA GLN A 17 12.93 4.76 0.47
C GLN A 17 13.99 4.56 1.56
N PHE A 18 13.59 4.19 2.78
CA PHE A 18 14.44 4.18 3.97
C PHE A 18 14.53 2.82 4.69
N GLY A 19 14.03 1.73 4.08
CA GLY A 19 14.10 0.39 4.64
C GLY A 19 12.79 -0.10 5.24
N GLU A 20 11.70 0.52 4.89
CA GLU A 20 10.34 0.15 5.31
C GLU A 20 9.98 -1.27 4.89
N ASP A 21 10.52 -1.79 3.79
CA ASP A 21 10.26 -3.16 3.31
C ASP A 21 10.50 -4.22 4.39
N GLY A 22 11.62 -4.13 5.09
CA GLY A 22 11.95 -5.08 6.15
C GLY A 22 11.10 -4.89 7.41
N ILE A 23 10.79 -3.63 7.76
CA ILE A 23 9.95 -3.27 8.90
C ILE A 23 8.52 -3.76 8.68
N ILE A 24 7.95 -3.50 7.51
CA ILE A 24 6.59 -3.95 7.13
C ILE A 24 6.50 -5.47 7.20
N ARG A 25 7.48 -6.17 6.61
CA ARG A 25 7.55 -7.64 6.68
C ARG A 25 7.53 -8.14 8.12
N GLU A 26 8.32 -7.53 9.00
CA GLU A 26 8.38 -7.93 10.40
C GLU A 26 7.06 -7.65 11.14
N ILE A 27 6.42 -6.52 10.89
CA ILE A 27 5.11 -6.19 11.47
C ILE A 27 4.07 -7.25 11.05
N LEU A 28 3.99 -7.56 9.75
CA LEU A 28 3.04 -8.54 9.24
C LEU A 28 3.30 -9.95 9.83
N ASN A 29 4.56 -10.31 10.03
CA ASN A 29 4.93 -11.57 10.70
C ASN A 29 4.45 -11.60 12.16
N ARG A 30 4.52 -10.48 12.89
CA ARG A 30 4.09 -10.39 14.30
C ARG A 30 2.58 -10.39 14.48
N ILE A 31 1.84 -9.88 13.50
CA ILE A 31 0.36 -9.77 13.52
C ILE A 31 -0.35 -11.11 13.32
N ASN A 32 0.35 -12.22 13.20
CA ASN A 32 -0.24 -13.52 12.97
C ASN A 32 -0.59 -13.83 11.51
N SER A 33 0.40 -14.29 10.80
CA SER A 33 0.36 -14.58 9.36
C SER A 33 -0.72 -15.57 8.89
N LYS A 34 -1.41 -16.26 9.80
CA LYS A 34 -2.47 -17.23 9.46
C LYS A 34 -3.79 -16.59 9.02
N ASN A 35 -4.00 -15.31 9.36
CA ASN A 35 -5.24 -14.57 9.11
C ASN A 35 -5.05 -13.39 8.16
N LEU A 36 -3.95 -13.33 7.42
CA LEU A 36 -3.72 -12.28 6.45
C LEU A 36 -4.43 -12.61 5.13
N ASP A 37 -5.17 -11.63 4.60
CA ASP A 37 -5.90 -11.75 3.33
C ASP A 37 -5.00 -11.57 2.10
N LYS A 38 -3.74 -11.18 2.33
CA LYS A 38 -2.74 -10.91 1.27
C LYS A 38 -3.17 -9.79 0.31
N TRP A 39 -3.79 -8.75 0.86
CA TRP A 39 -4.13 -7.55 0.16
C TRP A 39 -3.50 -6.31 0.78
N CYS A 40 -3.03 -5.40 -0.06
CA CYS A 40 -2.52 -4.11 0.36
C CYS A 40 -3.03 -2.97 -0.53
N VAL A 41 -2.96 -1.76 -0.01
CA VAL A 41 -3.31 -0.52 -0.71
C VAL A 41 -2.12 0.41 -0.65
N GLU A 42 -1.80 1.06 -1.78
CA GLU A 42 -0.88 2.18 -1.80
C GLU A 42 -1.53 3.35 -2.53
N PHE A 43 -1.62 4.47 -1.83
CA PHE A 43 -2.16 5.71 -2.35
C PHE A 43 -1.03 6.74 -2.44
N GLY A 44 -0.88 7.37 -3.60
CA GLY A 44 0.34 8.06 -4.01
C GLY A 44 1.37 7.09 -4.57
N ALA A 45 0.91 6.09 -5.34
CA ALA A 45 1.74 4.95 -5.77
C ALA A 45 2.81 5.32 -6.81
N SER A 46 2.79 6.54 -7.34
CA SER A 46 3.77 7.05 -8.33
C SER A 46 3.93 6.09 -9.52
N ASP A 47 5.14 5.58 -9.77
CA ASP A 47 5.43 4.63 -10.84
C ASP A 47 5.22 3.15 -10.44
N GLY A 48 4.80 2.91 -9.20
CA GLY A 48 4.50 1.61 -8.62
C GLY A 48 5.71 0.81 -8.12
N ILE A 49 6.93 1.27 -8.33
CA ILE A 49 8.16 0.55 -7.95
C ILE A 49 9.08 1.39 -7.08
N LEU A 50 9.48 2.58 -7.58
CA LEU A 50 10.46 3.42 -6.91
C LEU A 50 9.85 4.02 -5.63
N TYR A 51 10.50 3.77 -4.51
CA TYR A 51 10.07 4.17 -3.17
C TYR A 51 8.71 3.59 -2.72
N SER A 52 8.21 2.56 -3.43
CA SER A 52 6.97 1.88 -3.04
C SER A 52 7.12 1.11 -1.74
N ASN A 53 6.16 1.27 -0.84
CA ASN A 53 6.05 0.50 0.41
C ASN A 53 5.32 -0.84 0.23
N THR A 54 4.67 -1.06 -0.91
CA THR A 54 3.89 -2.27 -1.18
C THR A 54 4.48 -3.18 -2.25
N TYR A 55 5.34 -2.67 -3.12
CA TYR A 55 5.84 -3.45 -4.26
C TYR A 55 6.61 -4.72 -3.84
N ASN A 56 7.35 -4.68 -2.73
CA ASN A 56 8.00 -5.87 -2.20
C ASN A 56 6.98 -6.97 -1.80
N LEU A 57 5.85 -6.58 -1.23
CA LEU A 57 4.77 -7.51 -0.89
C LEU A 57 4.15 -8.12 -2.16
N ILE A 58 3.89 -7.31 -3.18
CA ILE A 58 3.33 -7.75 -4.46
C ILE A 58 4.28 -8.73 -5.15
N LYS A 59 5.55 -8.35 -5.28
CA LYS A 59 6.54 -9.09 -6.04
C LYS A 59 7.00 -10.38 -5.36
N ASN A 60 7.28 -10.32 -4.05
CA ASN A 60 7.99 -11.37 -3.33
C ASN A 60 7.15 -12.12 -2.30
N HIS A 61 5.98 -11.58 -1.91
CA HIS A 61 5.16 -12.14 -0.84
C HIS A 61 3.74 -12.52 -1.26
N ASN A 62 3.49 -12.54 -2.58
CA ASN A 62 2.21 -12.96 -3.18
C ASN A 62 1.00 -12.12 -2.76
N TYR A 63 1.18 -10.81 -2.55
CA TYR A 63 0.09 -9.90 -2.28
C TYR A 63 -0.63 -9.47 -3.55
N GLN A 64 -1.94 -9.27 -3.42
CA GLN A 64 -2.75 -8.48 -4.33
C GLN A 64 -2.76 -7.02 -3.86
N ALA A 65 -3.02 -6.08 -4.75
CA ALA A 65 -2.97 -4.68 -4.37
C ALA A 65 -3.97 -3.81 -5.12
N VAL A 66 -4.34 -2.70 -4.47
CA VAL A 66 -4.95 -1.53 -5.12
C VAL A 66 -3.93 -0.41 -5.09
N LEU A 67 -3.47 0.03 -6.25
CA LEU A 67 -2.52 1.13 -6.42
C LEU A 67 -3.26 2.34 -6.99
N ILE A 68 -3.22 3.48 -6.29
CA ILE A 68 -3.94 4.70 -6.65
C ILE A 68 -2.91 5.81 -6.91
N GLU A 69 -2.98 6.42 -8.10
CA GLU A 69 -2.11 7.52 -8.49
C GLU A 69 -2.91 8.60 -9.23
N ALA A 70 -2.80 9.84 -8.77
CA ALA A 70 -3.55 10.96 -9.33
C ALA A 70 -2.89 11.55 -10.57
N ASP A 71 -1.54 11.64 -10.58
CA ASP A 71 -0.81 12.19 -11.72
C ASP A 71 -0.83 11.24 -12.92
N LYS A 72 -1.32 11.72 -14.05
CA LYS A 72 -1.47 10.92 -15.27
C LYS A 72 -0.15 10.40 -15.82
N LYS A 73 0.95 11.17 -15.69
CA LYS A 73 2.26 10.74 -16.20
C LYS A 73 2.82 9.61 -15.33
N SER A 74 2.76 9.76 -14.01
CA SER A 74 3.16 8.73 -13.06
C SER A 74 2.29 7.48 -13.22
N PHE A 75 0.98 7.63 -13.34
CA PHE A 75 0.07 6.51 -13.61
C PHE A 75 0.38 5.79 -14.91
N SER A 76 0.77 6.50 -15.98
CA SER A 76 1.21 5.85 -17.24
C SER A 76 2.45 4.98 -17.03
N LYS A 77 3.39 5.42 -16.17
CA LYS A 77 4.57 4.62 -15.80
C LYS A 77 4.16 3.40 -14.98
N LEU A 78 3.30 3.61 -13.97
CA LEU A 78 2.75 2.54 -13.14
C LEU A 78 2.11 1.43 -14.00
N ASN A 79 1.31 1.81 -14.99
CA ASN A 79 0.68 0.85 -15.90
C ASN A 79 1.69 0.02 -16.71
N LYS A 80 2.82 0.62 -17.08
CA LYS A 80 3.90 -0.09 -17.80
C LYS A 80 4.75 -0.96 -16.88
N ASN A 81 5.01 -0.47 -15.67
CA ASN A 81 5.90 -1.13 -14.71
C ASN A 81 5.25 -2.34 -14.05
N ILE A 82 3.94 -2.24 -13.78
CA ILE A 82 3.19 -3.28 -13.09
C ILE A 82 2.26 -3.98 -14.09
N ASP A 83 2.75 -5.09 -14.65
CA ASP A 83 1.98 -5.94 -15.56
C ASP A 83 1.59 -7.24 -14.85
N THR A 84 0.56 -7.17 -14.02
CA THR A 84 0.00 -8.34 -13.34
C THR A 84 -1.47 -8.16 -13.04
N LYS A 85 -2.25 -9.23 -13.18
CA LYS A 85 -3.68 -9.27 -12.83
C LYS A 85 -3.94 -9.17 -11.32
N LYS A 86 -2.90 -9.31 -10.50
CA LYS A 86 -3.00 -9.18 -9.04
C LYS A 86 -3.12 -7.74 -8.56
N VAL A 87 -2.96 -6.76 -9.44
CA VAL A 87 -2.94 -5.35 -9.09
C VAL A 87 -4.02 -4.59 -9.82
N ILE A 88 -4.90 -3.98 -9.04
CA ILE A 88 -5.89 -3.02 -9.51
C ILE A 88 -5.23 -1.64 -9.53
N LYS A 89 -5.15 -1.01 -10.68
CA LYS A 89 -4.52 0.30 -10.87
C LYS A 89 -5.58 1.35 -11.16
N LEU A 90 -5.59 2.44 -10.37
CA LEU A 90 -6.60 3.48 -10.46
C LEU A 90 -5.94 4.87 -10.65
N ASN A 91 -6.25 5.54 -11.75
CA ASN A 91 -5.89 6.95 -11.92
C ASN A 91 -6.99 7.81 -11.31
N LYS A 92 -6.85 8.15 -10.04
CA LYS A 92 -7.84 8.92 -9.30
C LYS A 92 -7.20 9.93 -8.36
N PHE A 93 -7.81 11.10 -8.27
CA PHE A 93 -7.57 12.04 -7.20
C PHE A 93 -8.50 11.72 -6.03
N VAL A 94 -7.94 11.30 -4.90
CA VAL A 94 -8.70 10.96 -3.70
C VAL A 94 -9.09 12.24 -2.95
N LYS A 95 -10.35 12.33 -2.56
CA LYS A 95 -10.91 13.43 -1.76
C LYS A 95 -11.19 12.95 -0.33
N PHE A 96 -11.39 13.91 0.58
CA PHE A 96 -11.72 13.59 1.98
C PHE A 96 -13.08 12.94 2.14
N ASP A 97 -14.04 13.30 1.27
CA ASP A 97 -15.43 12.85 1.34
C ASP A 97 -16.02 12.59 -0.05
N GLY A 98 -17.28 12.12 -0.05
CA GLY A 98 -18.05 11.87 -1.25
C GLY A 98 -17.58 10.66 -2.05
N GLU A 99 -18.01 10.58 -3.31
CA GLU A 99 -17.76 9.42 -4.19
C GLU A 99 -16.29 9.16 -4.50
N ASN A 100 -15.44 10.17 -4.36
CA ASN A 100 -14.00 10.08 -4.54
C ASN A 100 -13.22 9.98 -3.23
N SER A 101 -13.88 9.71 -2.10
CA SER A 101 -13.18 9.33 -0.88
C SER A 101 -12.51 7.98 -1.04
N LEU A 102 -11.44 7.75 -0.28
CA LEU A 102 -10.70 6.49 -0.33
C LEU A 102 -11.61 5.29 -0.07
N GLU A 103 -12.49 5.38 0.94
CA GLU A 103 -13.45 4.33 1.25
C GLU A 103 -14.37 4.00 0.06
N GLN A 104 -14.93 5.02 -0.61
CA GLN A 104 -15.82 4.80 -1.75
C GLN A 104 -15.09 4.28 -2.98
N ILE A 105 -13.83 4.67 -3.17
CA ILE A 105 -12.98 4.12 -4.23
C ILE A 105 -12.71 2.64 -3.97
N LEU A 106 -12.32 2.27 -2.76
CA LEU A 106 -12.02 0.87 -2.41
C LEU A 106 -13.26 -0.02 -2.47
N LYS A 107 -14.44 0.45 -2.05
CA LYS A 107 -15.71 -0.28 -2.16
C LYS A 107 -16.10 -0.64 -3.60
N LYS A 108 -15.57 0.06 -4.60
CA LYS A 108 -15.80 -0.25 -6.03
C LYS A 108 -14.80 -1.27 -6.59
N THR A 109 -13.90 -1.77 -5.77
CA THR A 109 -12.94 -2.83 -6.12
C THR A 109 -13.29 -4.13 -5.42
N GLU A 110 -12.58 -5.21 -5.77
CA GLU A 110 -12.74 -6.52 -5.13
C GLU A 110 -11.90 -6.68 -3.85
N ILE A 111 -11.27 -5.62 -3.36
CA ILE A 111 -10.46 -5.68 -2.14
C ILE A 111 -11.33 -6.04 -0.93
N PRO A 112 -10.93 -7.01 -0.09
CA PRO A 112 -11.66 -7.33 1.12
C PRO A 112 -11.58 -6.19 2.14
N LYS A 113 -12.59 -6.09 3.02
CA LYS A 113 -12.59 -5.07 4.09
C LYS A 113 -11.39 -5.18 5.04
N ASN A 114 -10.92 -6.39 5.28
CA ASN A 114 -9.84 -6.70 6.21
C ASN A 114 -8.49 -6.82 5.48
N PHE A 115 -8.21 -5.95 4.53
CA PHE A 115 -6.89 -5.93 3.90
C PHE A 115 -5.78 -5.62 4.93
N ASP A 116 -4.58 -6.13 4.69
CA ASP A 116 -3.52 -6.22 5.70
C ASP A 116 -2.74 -4.93 5.89
N LEU A 117 -2.61 -4.12 4.84
CA LEU A 117 -1.76 -2.92 4.84
C LEU A 117 -2.34 -1.82 3.96
N ILE A 118 -2.27 -0.60 4.46
CA ILE A 118 -2.43 0.62 3.66
C ILE A 118 -1.20 1.52 3.83
N SER A 119 -0.66 2.00 2.71
CA SER A 119 0.36 3.05 2.65
C SER A 119 -0.25 4.30 2.02
N ILE A 120 -0.21 5.42 2.73
CA ILE A 120 -0.69 6.71 2.28
C ILE A 120 0.48 7.67 2.28
N ASP A 121 0.87 8.16 1.11
CA ASP A 121 2.00 9.08 0.94
C ASP A 121 1.67 10.10 -0.16
N ILE A 122 1.05 11.21 0.24
CA ILE A 122 0.58 12.27 -0.67
C ILE A 122 1.05 13.67 -0.27
N ASP A 123 2.08 13.76 0.57
CA ASP A 123 2.73 15.01 0.96
C ASP A 123 1.78 16.05 1.61
N GLY A 124 1.00 15.64 2.62
CA GLY A 124 0.37 16.63 3.51
C GLY A 124 -1.04 16.34 4.02
N CYS A 125 -1.88 15.59 3.33
CA CYS A 125 -3.26 15.34 3.75
C CYS A 125 -3.53 13.91 4.23
N ASP A 126 -2.49 13.12 4.42
CA ASP A 126 -2.54 11.69 4.74
C ASP A 126 -3.42 11.38 5.94
N TYR A 127 -3.25 12.14 7.01
CA TYR A 127 -4.02 11.98 8.26
C TYR A 127 -5.53 12.11 8.04
N TYR A 128 -5.96 13.15 7.32
CA TYR A 128 -7.39 13.42 7.10
C TYR A 128 -8.06 12.38 6.21
N ILE A 129 -7.32 11.81 5.26
CA ILE A 129 -7.81 10.73 4.42
C ILE A 129 -7.98 9.46 5.25
N MET A 130 -7.01 9.15 6.11
CA MET A 130 -7.06 7.98 6.97
C MET A 130 -8.17 8.09 8.02
N GLU A 131 -8.42 9.27 8.60
CA GLU A 131 -9.47 9.52 9.58
C GLU A 131 -10.87 9.20 9.05
N ASN A 132 -11.09 9.39 7.75
CA ASN A 132 -12.37 9.15 7.09
C ASN A 132 -12.50 7.72 6.50
N LEU A 133 -11.51 6.86 6.64
CA LEU A 133 -11.59 5.46 6.23
C LEU A 133 -12.29 4.63 7.33
N LYS A 134 -13.45 4.03 7.02
CA LYS A 134 -14.29 3.25 7.96
C LYS A 134 -14.41 1.79 7.56
#